data_51037c9c3af3c70f6bc80b64b2a7269e
#
_entry.id   51037c9c3af3c70f6bc80b64b2a7269e
#
_cell.length_a   1.000
_cell.length_b   1.000
_cell.length_c   1.000
_cell.angle_alpha   90.00
_cell.angle_beta   90.00
_cell.angle_gamma   90.00
#
_symmetry.space_group_name_H-M   'P 1'
#
loop_
_entity.id
_entity.type
_entity.pdbx_description
1 polymer ?
#
loop_
_entity_poly.entity_id
_entity_poly.type
_entity_poly.pdbx_seq_one_letter_code
_entity_poly.pdbx_strand_id
1 'polypeptide(L)'
;MKIAHLILSHKNPDQLERLLRVLDHPAFDFYIHVDKKSDITPFEYLTRQKNVFFIKERAKVYWAGYGTIQATLNGFKEILQKRKEYDYINVISAQDFPLCSPEAIYQYLFDRKGREFITCESIETEWQEAAHRIKQYHFINWRIPGKFRLQMLANRILPERKFPYNFTVVGRSNWFTLSAAAIRYALDFIEQNPRIVRYFKYCWGADEFIFSTILYNSPFKEKITDNLVYVDWRGQTKGHPKVLRTEDFNDMRTSGKLFARKFDTTVDPDIMTMLEEMIRK
;
A
#
# COMPACT_ATOMS: atom_id res chain seq x y z
N MET A 1 -13.58 17.87 4.75
CA MET A 1 -13.10 16.57 4.23
C MET A 1 -12.51 15.78 5.40
N LYS A 2 -12.67 14.45 5.42
CA LYS A 2 -12.05 13.55 6.41
C LYS A 2 -11.23 12.49 5.70
N ILE A 3 -10.06 12.16 6.26
CA ILE A 3 -9.11 11.22 5.69
C ILE A 3 -8.78 10.15 6.71
N ALA A 4 -8.85 8.88 6.30
CA ALA A 4 -8.34 7.76 7.08
C ALA A 4 -6.97 7.33 6.51
N HIS A 5 -5.98 7.17 7.36
CA HIS A 5 -4.72 6.55 6.99
C HIS A 5 -4.74 5.08 7.44
N LEU A 6 -4.76 4.15 6.49
CA LEU A 6 -4.58 2.72 6.76
C LEU A 6 -3.09 2.41 6.73
N ILE A 7 -2.51 2.13 7.88
CA ILE A 7 -1.07 1.94 8.07
C ILE A 7 -0.78 0.46 8.30
N LEU A 8 -0.04 -0.16 7.37
CA LEU A 8 0.43 -1.55 7.52
C LEU A 8 1.75 -1.56 8.27
N SER A 9 1.80 -2.26 9.41
CA SER A 9 2.97 -2.33 10.30
C SER A 9 3.33 -3.76 10.66
N HIS A 10 4.61 -4.00 10.98
CA HIS A 10 5.10 -5.30 11.47
C HIS A 10 6.28 -5.17 12.45
N LYS A 11 6.83 -3.97 12.62
CA LYS A 11 7.99 -3.68 13.49
C LYS A 11 8.06 -2.20 13.83
N ASN A 12 8.99 -1.82 14.70
CA ASN A 12 9.38 -0.45 15.02
C ASN A 12 8.20 0.44 15.47
N PRO A 13 7.57 0.17 16.62
CA PRO A 13 6.47 0.99 17.13
C PRO A 13 6.88 2.46 17.34
N ASP A 14 8.13 2.74 17.75
CA ASP A 14 8.64 4.10 17.95
C ASP A 14 8.71 4.89 16.62
N GLN A 15 9.10 4.23 15.54
CA GLN A 15 9.08 4.84 14.20
C GLN A 15 7.64 5.13 13.75
N LEU A 16 6.70 4.23 14.05
CA LEU A 16 5.28 4.45 13.77
C LEU A 16 4.73 5.61 14.62
N GLU A 17 5.11 5.73 15.88
CA GLU A 17 4.72 6.87 16.72
C GLU A 17 5.19 8.21 16.12
N ARG A 18 6.44 8.28 15.63
CA ARG A 18 6.94 9.47 14.92
C ARG A 18 6.06 9.83 13.72
N LEU A 19 5.70 8.82 12.90
CA LEU A 19 4.81 9.01 11.75
C LEU A 19 3.45 9.58 12.18
N LEU A 20 2.81 8.99 13.20
CA LEU A 20 1.52 9.45 13.72
C LEU A 20 1.58 10.88 14.24
N ARG A 21 2.63 11.22 15.01
CA ARG A 21 2.83 12.56 15.54
C ARG A 21 3.00 13.62 14.46
N VAL A 22 3.76 13.31 13.40
CA VAL A 22 4.00 14.25 12.30
C VAL A 22 2.76 14.43 11.42
N LEU A 23 1.92 13.39 11.32
CA LEU A 23 0.66 13.43 10.58
C LEU A 23 -0.53 13.92 11.42
N ASP A 24 -0.33 14.33 12.68
CA ASP A 24 -1.45 14.74 13.53
C ASP A 24 -2.20 15.94 12.94
N HIS A 25 -3.50 15.74 12.68
CA HIS A 25 -4.38 16.75 12.08
C HIS A 25 -5.85 16.44 12.42
N PRO A 26 -6.70 17.47 12.70
CA PRO A 26 -8.10 17.26 13.12
C PRO A 26 -8.97 16.50 12.09
N ALA A 27 -8.55 16.46 10.83
CA ALA A 27 -9.25 15.75 9.77
C ALA A 27 -8.76 14.32 9.55
N PHE A 28 -7.70 13.87 10.25
CA PHE A 28 -7.05 12.58 10.04
C PHE A 28 -7.34 11.60 11.15
N ASP A 29 -7.64 10.36 10.77
CA ASP A 29 -7.71 9.21 11.67
C ASP A 29 -6.74 8.12 11.17
N PHE A 30 -6.18 7.36 12.10
CA PHE A 30 -5.18 6.36 11.83
C PHE A 30 -5.70 4.97 12.17
N TYR A 31 -5.70 4.08 11.20
CA TYR A 31 -6.08 2.68 11.32
C TYR A 31 -4.86 1.81 11.11
N ILE A 32 -4.39 1.15 12.16
CA ILE A 32 -3.13 0.41 12.15
C ILE A 32 -3.42 -1.09 12.04
N HIS A 33 -2.97 -1.70 10.95
CA HIS A 33 -2.92 -3.15 10.82
C HIS A 33 -1.52 -3.62 11.23
N VAL A 34 -1.39 -4.22 12.40
CA VAL A 34 -0.16 -4.92 12.82
C VAL A 34 -0.21 -6.33 12.27
N ASP A 35 0.84 -6.77 11.54
CA ASP A 35 0.93 -8.13 11.00
C ASP A 35 0.62 -9.17 12.10
N LYS A 36 -0.28 -10.11 11.81
CA LYS A 36 -0.69 -11.15 12.80
C LYS A 36 0.47 -12.02 13.30
N LYS A 37 1.61 -12.05 12.59
CA LYS A 37 2.84 -12.71 13.02
C LYS A 37 3.64 -11.93 14.07
N SER A 38 3.40 -10.62 14.15
CA SER A 38 4.08 -9.73 15.11
C SER A 38 3.28 -9.65 16.42
N ASP A 39 3.99 -9.53 17.52
CA ASP A 39 3.36 -9.15 18.78
C ASP A 39 2.79 -7.74 18.68
N ILE A 40 1.56 -7.56 19.10
CA ILE A 40 0.87 -6.26 19.10
C ILE A 40 1.17 -5.45 20.36
N THR A 41 1.53 -6.12 21.45
CA THR A 41 1.72 -5.49 22.78
C THR A 41 2.63 -4.26 22.74
N PRO A 42 3.78 -4.26 22.01
CA PRO A 42 4.63 -3.08 21.90
C PRO A 42 3.99 -1.89 21.20
N PHE A 43 2.86 -2.06 20.51
CA PHE A 43 2.15 -1.01 19.79
C PHE A 43 0.94 -0.46 20.56
N GLU A 44 0.45 -1.14 21.61
CA GLU A 44 -0.83 -0.83 22.26
C GLU A 44 -0.90 0.60 22.83
N TYR A 45 0.22 1.13 23.28
CA TYR A 45 0.28 2.49 23.83
C TYR A 45 -0.10 3.59 22.83
N LEU A 46 0.00 3.31 21.51
CA LEU A 46 -0.37 4.26 20.46
C LEU A 46 -1.85 4.62 20.47
N THR A 47 -2.72 3.75 21.00
CA THR A 47 -4.17 4.01 21.12
C THR A 47 -4.53 5.02 22.23
N ARG A 48 -3.55 5.53 22.98
CA ARG A 48 -3.76 6.69 23.87
C ARG A 48 -4.14 7.94 23.08
N GLN A 49 -3.78 8.01 21.79
CA GLN A 49 -4.25 9.05 20.88
C GLN A 49 -5.67 8.71 20.42
N LYS A 50 -6.61 9.67 20.55
CA LYS A 50 -8.05 9.46 20.33
C LYS A 50 -8.43 9.11 18.86
N ASN A 51 -7.55 9.45 17.92
CA ASN A 51 -7.74 9.22 16.48
C ASN A 51 -6.94 8.01 15.95
N VAL A 52 -6.38 7.17 16.86
CA VAL A 52 -5.61 5.97 16.51
C VAL A 52 -6.40 4.71 16.88
N PHE A 53 -6.57 3.82 15.91
CA PHE A 53 -7.35 2.58 16.03
C PHE A 53 -6.55 1.39 15.48
N PHE A 54 -6.60 0.23 16.15
CA PHE A 54 -6.09 -1.00 15.58
C PHE A 54 -7.17 -1.72 14.78
N ILE A 55 -6.77 -2.27 13.62
CA ILE A 55 -7.59 -3.20 12.85
C ILE A 55 -7.71 -4.50 13.64
N LYS A 56 -8.95 -4.94 13.89
CA LYS A 56 -9.27 -6.12 14.70
C LYS A 56 -8.92 -7.41 13.94
N GLU A 57 -9.33 -7.49 12.67
CA GLU A 57 -9.09 -8.64 11.80
C GLU A 57 -7.68 -8.58 11.19
N ARG A 58 -6.67 -9.00 11.98
CA ARG A 58 -5.27 -9.00 11.54
C ARG A 58 -4.99 -10.18 10.61
N ALA A 59 -4.37 -9.91 9.47
CA ALA A 59 -3.88 -10.91 8.51
C ALA A 59 -2.40 -11.25 8.74
N LYS A 60 -1.99 -12.48 8.40
CA LYS A 60 -0.58 -12.85 8.29
C LYS A 60 -0.04 -12.36 6.96
N VAL A 61 0.91 -11.44 6.99
CA VAL A 61 1.51 -10.84 5.80
C VAL A 61 2.85 -11.51 5.50
N TYR A 62 2.96 -12.09 4.32
CA TYR A 62 4.21 -12.61 3.78
C TYR A 62 4.58 -11.82 2.55
N TRP A 63 5.84 -11.50 2.42
CA TRP A 63 6.35 -10.72 1.31
C TRP A 63 5.93 -11.31 -0.05
N ALA A 64 5.45 -10.43 -0.95
CA ALA A 64 4.88 -10.75 -2.25
C ALA A 64 3.66 -11.70 -2.24
N GLY A 65 3.15 -12.07 -1.06
CA GLY A 65 1.99 -12.94 -0.91
C GLY A 65 0.66 -12.18 -0.81
N TYR A 66 -0.46 -12.91 -0.88
CA TYR A 66 -1.81 -12.35 -0.81
C TYR A 66 -2.16 -11.72 0.56
N GLY A 67 -1.32 -11.94 1.58
CA GLY A 67 -1.56 -11.44 2.94
C GLY A 67 -1.65 -9.92 3.04
N THR A 68 -0.90 -9.18 2.22
CA THR A 68 -0.98 -7.70 2.14
C THR A 68 -2.35 -7.25 1.65
N ILE A 69 -2.85 -7.88 0.59
CA ILE A 69 -4.21 -7.61 0.08
C ILE A 69 -5.25 -7.88 1.16
N GLN A 70 -5.16 -9.02 1.85
CA GLN A 70 -6.10 -9.36 2.91
C GLN A 70 -6.06 -8.35 4.06
N ALA A 71 -4.88 -7.89 4.46
CA ALA A 71 -4.71 -6.84 5.46
C ALA A 71 -5.39 -5.53 5.03
N THR A 72 -5.19 -5.12 3.78
CA THR A 72 -5.81 -3.93 3.20
C THR A 72 -7.33 -4.06 3.12
N LEU A 73 -7.85 -5.20 2.66
CA LEU A 73 -9.30 -5.46 2.59
C LEU A 73 -9.97 -5.44 3.97
N ASN A 74 -9.32 -6.04 4.98
CA ASN A 74 -9.81 -6.02 6.37
C ASN A 74 -9.85 -4.58 6.90
N GLY A 75 -8.79 -3.80 6.63
CA GLY A 75 -8.72 -2.39 6.97
C GLY A 75 -9.84 -1.57 6.32
N PHE A 76 -10.05 -1.72 5.01
CA PHE A 76 -11.12 -1.03 4.29
C PHE A 76 -12.51 -1.35 4.84
N LYS A 77 -12.81 -2.63 5.06
CA LYS A 77 -14.10 -3.07 5.63
C LYS A 77 -14.33 -2.43 6.99
N GLU A 78 -13.33 -2.45 7.87
CA GLU A 78 -13.47 -1.90 9.22
C GLU A 78 -13.61 -0.37 9.20
N ILE A 79 -12.84 0.34 8.36
CA ILE A 79 -12.92 1.81 8.22
C ILE A 79 -14.31 2.20 7.70
N LEU A 80 -14.80 1.54 6.65
CA LEU A 80 -16.08 1.88 6.01
C LEU A 80 -17.31 1.48 6.83
N GLN A 81 -17.18 0.59 7.83
CA GLN A 81 -18.24 0.22 8.78
C GLN A 81 -18.39 1.22 9.93
N LYS A 82 -17.41 2.12 10.14
CA LYS A 82 -17.53 3.15 11.18
C LYS A 82 -18.64 4.14 10.82
N ARG A 83 -19.24 4.76 11.86
CA ARG A 83 -20.23 5.83 11.69
C ARG A 83 -19.66 7.10 11.06
N LYS A 84 -18.33 7.23 11.05
CA LYS A 84 -17.61 8.38 10.50
C LYS A 84 -17.40 8.18 9.00
N GLU A 85 -17.87 9.12 8.20
CA GLU A 85 -17.64 9.10 6.75
C GLU A 85 -16.29 9.70 6.41
N TYR A 86 -15.53 8.99 5.60
CA TYR A 86 -14.26 9.45 5.05
C TYR A 86 -14.41 9.77 3.58
N ASP A 87 -13.74 10.84 3.14
CA ASP A 87 -13.63 11.19 1.72
C ASP A 87 -12.55 10.36 1.04
N TYR A 88 -11.42 10.18 1.73
CA TYR A 88 -10.26 9.43 1.24
C TYR A 88 -9.76 8.42 2.28
N ILE A 89 -9.21 7.32 1.78
CA ILE A 89 -8.38 6.38 2.56
C ILE A 89 -7.01 6.32 1.90
N ASN A 90 -5.97 6.67 2.66
CA ASN A 90 -4.58 6.62 2.26
C ASN A 90 -3.95 5.34 2.81
N VAL A 91 -3.46 4.46 1.94
CA VAL A 91 -2.79 3.21 2.30
C VAL A 91 -1.29 3.42 2.27
N ILE A 92 -0.67 3.35 3.44
CA ILE A 92 0.77 3.50 3.65
C ILE A 92 1.30 2.41 4.59
N SER A 93 2.61 2.34 4.74
CA SER A 93 3.26 1.48 5.74
C SER A 93 3.86 2.29 6.88
N ALA A 94 4.16 1.63 8.00
CA ALA A 94 4.94 2.23 9.09
C ALA A 94 6.39 2.57 8.70
N GLN A 95 6.81 2.26 7.47
CA GLN A 95 8.11 2.63 6.89
C GLN A 95 8.01 3.79 5.89
N ASP A 96 6.84 4.40 5.75
CA ASP A 96 6.63 5.61 4.96
C ASP A 96 6.71 6.84 5.87
N PHE A 97 6.99 8.02 5.29
CA PHE A 97 7.03 9.27 6.04
C PHE A 97 6.56 10.43 5.17
N PRO A 98 5.86 11.45 5.71
CA PRO A 98 5.43 12.61 4.93
C PRO A 98 6.60 13.48 4.53
N LEU A 99 6.46 14.15 3.38
CA LEU A 99 7.41 15.14 2.84
C LEU A 99 6.91 16.58 2.96
N CYS A 100 5.72 16.77 3.53
CA CYS A 100 5.12 18.08 3.75
C CYS A 100 4.22 18.05 5.00
N SER A 101 3.74 19.20 5.42
CA SER A 101 2.90 19.32 6.61
C SER A 101 1.54 18.60 6.44
N PRO A 102 0.90 18.15 7.53
CA PRO A 102 -0.44 17.54 7.47
C PRO A 102 -1.48 18.46 6.82
N GLU A 103 -1.38 19.76 7.08
CA GLU A 103 -2.24 20.77 6.44
C GLU A 103 -2.03 20.81 4.92
N ALA A 104 -0.77 20.74 4.44
CA ALA A 104 -0.46 20.70 3.01
C ALA A 104 -1.00 19.41 2.35
N ILE A 105 -0.91 18.27 3.03
CA ILE A 105 -1.52 17.01 2.57
C ILE A 105 -3.04 17.17 2.47
N TYR A 106 -3.67 17.72 3.50
CA TYR A 106 -5.12 17.95 3.53
C TYR A 106 -5.55 18.86 2.37
N GLN A 107 -4.88 20.02 2.19
CA GLN A 107 -5.20 20.97 1.15
C GLN A 107 -4.99 20.39 -0.25
N TYR A 108 -3.89 19.65 -0.47
CA TYR A 108 -3.62 18.99 -1.75
C TYR A 108 -4.76 18.04 -2.17
N LEU A 109 -5.25 17.22 -1.23
CA LEU A 109 -6.34 16.27 -1.48
C LEU A 109 -7.70 17.00 -1.59
N PHE A 110 -7.90 18.09 -0.85
CA PHE A 110 -9.11 18.90 -0.92
C PHE A 110 -9.27 19.56 -2.31
N ASP A 111 -8.21 20.16 -2.82
CA ASP A 111 -8.19 20.82 -4.14
C ASP A 111 -8.37 19.82 -5.30
N ARG A 112 -8.07 18.54 -5.05
CA ARG A 112 -8.16 17.45 -6.04
C ARG A 112 -9.24 16.43 -5.70
N LYS A 113 -10.26 16.84 -4.94
CA LYS A 113 -11.36 15.95 -4.55
C LYS A 113 -12.00 15.29 -5.77
N GLY A 114 -12.14 13.97 -5.73
CA GLY A 114 -12.66 13.16 -6.83
C GLY A 114 -11.58 12.57 -7.74
N ARG A 115 -10.29 12.84 -7.50
CA ARG A 115 -9.19 12.11 -8.15
C ARG A 115 -8.81 10.86 -7.33
N GLU A 116 -8.27 9.86 -8.03
CA GLU A 116 -7.79 8.61 -7.46
C GLU A 116 -6.27 8.55 -7.64
N PHE A 117 -5.52 8.51 -6.56
CA PHE A 117 -4.05 8.58 -6.58
C PHE A 117 -3.45 7.19 -6.48
N ILE A 118 -3.32 6.52 -7.62
CA ILE A 118 -2.83 5.15 -7.75
C ILE A 118 -2.11 4.98 -9.09
N THR A 119 -0.91 4.38 -9.08
CA THR A 119 -0.15 4.12 -10.31
C THR A 119 -0.77 2.98 -11.09
N CYS A 120 -0.94 3.18 -12.39
CA CYS A 120 -1.53 2.21 -13.31
C CYS A 120 -0.68 2.07 -14.58
N GLU A 121 0.44 1.38 -14.48
CA GLU A 121 1.30 1.03 -15.61
C GLU A 121 0.89 -0.35 -16.16
N SER A 122 0.65 -0.43 -17.48
CA SER A 122 0.27 -1.67 -18.13
C SER A 122 1.44 -2.65 -18.22
N ILE A 123 1.19 -3.90 -17.91
CA ILE A 123 2.16 -4.97 -18.11
C ILE A 123 2.43 -5.30 -19.58
N GLU A 124 1.65 -4.75 -20.48
CA GLU A 124 1.83 -4.96 -21.93
C GLU A 124 2.70 -3.87 -22.56
N THR A 125 2.76 -2.69 -21.96
CA THR A 125 3.46 -1.52 -22.52
C THR A 125 4.50 -0.93 -21.59
N GLU A 126 4.09 -0.43 -20.40
CA GLU A 126 4.99 0.34 -19.51
C GLU A 126 5.76 -0.51 -18.51
N TRP A 127 5.17 -1.65 -18.06
CA TRP A 127 5.74 -2.50 -17.01
C TRP A 127 5.86 -3.97 -17.44
N GLN A 128 6.44 -4.19 -18.60
CA GLN A 128 6.53 -5.53 -19.24
C GLN A 128 7.31 -6.53 -18.39
N GLU A 129 8.33 -6.08 -17.65
CA GLU A 129 9.13 -6.94 -16.77
C GLU A 129 8.29 -7.58 -15.65
N ALA A 130 7.15 -7.02 -15.32
CA ALA A 130 6.25 -7.58 -14.31
C ALA A 130 5.29 -8.65 -14.84
N ALA A 131 5.20 -8.85 -16.16
CA ALA A 131 4.24 -9.77 -16.77
C ALA A 131 4.38 -11.22 -16.24
N HIS A 132 5.63 -11.69 -15.98
CA HIS A 132 5.87 -13.02 -15.41
C HIS A 132 5.26 -13.21 -14.02
N ARG A 133 5.09 -12.12 -13.23
CA ARG A 133 4.53 -12.16 -11.87
C ARG A 133 3.08 -12.61 -11.84
N ILE A 134 2.34 -12.40 -12.92
CA ILE A 134 0.91 -12.73 -13.03
C ILE A 134 0.62 -13.81 -14.07
N LYS A 135 1.44 -13.92 -15.13
CA LYS A 135 1.27 -14.95 -16.17
C LYS A 135 1.79 -16.32 -15.76
N GLN A 136 2.65 -16.39 -14.74
CA GLN A 136 3.15 -17.64 -14.17
C GLN A 136 2.44 -18.00 -12.86
N TYR A 137 2.53 -19.28 -12.46
CA TYR A 137 2.06 -19.75 -11.16
C TYR A 137 3.11 -19.46 -10.09
N HIS A 138 2.69 -18.80 -9.01
CA HIS A 138 3.53 -18.52 -7.85
C HIS A 138 2.89 -19.08 -6.58
N PHE A 139 3.58 -20.00 -5.90
CA PHE A 139 3.08 -20.68 -4.69
C PHE A 139 3.55 -19.98 -3.41
N ILE A 140 3.59 -18.64 -3.44
CA ILE A 140 4.07 -17.81 -2.32
C ILE A 140 3.28 -18.08 -1.05
N ASN A 141 1.95 -18.23 -1.18
CA ASN A 141 1.05 -18.44 -0.03
C ASN A 141 1.09 -19.86 0.56
N TRP A 142 1.71 -20.80 -0.13
CA TRP A 142 1.83 -22.19 0.34
C TRP A 142 2.93 -22.33 1.39
N ARG A 143 2.67 -23.17 2.42
CA ARG A 143 3.60 -23.42 3.55
C ARG A 143 4.02 -24.87 3.60
N ILE A 144 4.37 -25.41 2.44
CA ILE A 144 4.82 -26.81 2.30
C ILE A 144 6.27 -26.88 1.83
N PRO A 145 7.06 -27.85 2.28
CA PRO A 145 8.37 -28.13 1.72
C PRO A 145 8.29 -28.41 0.22
N GLY A 146 9.30 -28.00 -0.53
CA GLY A 146 9.36 -28.27 -1.97
C GLY A 146 8.45 -27.40 -2.86
N LYS A 147 7.73 -26.43 -2.31
CA LYS A 147 6.79 -25.57 -3.07
C LYS A 147 7.41 -24.94 -4.32
N PHE A 148 8.69 -24.55 -4.29
CA PHE A 148 9.36 -23.96 -5.44
C PHE A 148 9.64 -24.97 -6.55
N ARG A 149 9.91 -26.25 -6.20
CA ARG A 149 10.02 -27.31 -7.20
C ARG A 149 8.68 -27.59 -7.87
N LEU A 150 7.60 -27.63 -7.06
CA LEU A 150 6.24 -27.76 -7.61
C LEU A 150 5.86 -26.56 -8.47
N GLN A 151 6.26 -25.34 -8.11
CA GLN A 151 6.04 -24.13 -8.89
C GLN A 151 6.77 -24.23 -10.24
N MET A 152 8.06 -24.63 -10.25
CA MET A 152 8.81 -24.85 -11.49
C MET A 152 8.16 -25.88 -12.40
N LEU A 153 7.73 -27.01 -11.83
CA LEU A 153 7.05 -28.06 -12.59
C LEU A 153 5.71 -27.55 -13.15
N ALA A 154 4.91 -26.85 -12.34
CA ALA A 154 3.66 -26.27 -12.80
C ALA A 154 3.89 -25.30 -13.98
N ASN A 155 4.86 -24.40 -13.88
CA ASN A 155 5.16 -23.44 -14.95
C ASN A 155 5.79 -24.07 -16.20
N ARG A 156 6.32 -25.31 -16.10
CA ARG A 156 6.84 -26.07 -17.25
C ARG A 156 5.73 -26.83 -17.99
N ILE A 157 4.71 -27.30 -17.27
CA ILE A 157 3.69 -28.22 -17.83
C ILE A 157 2.40 -27.48 -18.15
N LEU A 158 2.00 -26.51 -17.32
CA LEU A 158 0.75 -25.79 -17.50
C LEU A 158 0.93 -24.60 -18.45
N PRO A 159 -0.12 -24.24 -19.19
CA PRO A 159 -0.09 -23.04 -20.04
C PRO A 159 0.05 -21.78 -19.19
N GLU A 160 0.51 -20.69 -19.80
CA GLU A 160 0.50 -19.38 -19.16
C GLU A 160 -0.89 -19.03 -18.65
N ARG A 161 -0.92 -18.41 -17.48
CA ARG A 161 -2.18 -17.99 -16.86
C ARG A 161 -2.75 -16.79 -17.62
N LYS A 162 -4.03 -16.86 -17.93
CA LYS A 162 -4.78 -15.75 -18.51
C LYS A 162 -5.59 -15.06 -17.40
N PHE A 163 -5.62 -13.75 -17.46
CA PHE A 163 -6.47 -12.99 -16.53
C PHE A 163 -7.94 -13.36 -16.77
N PRO A 164 -8.75 -13.57 -15.71
CA PRO A 164 -10.09 -14.17 -15.86
C PRO A 164 -11.16 -13.24 -16.43
N TYR A 165 -10.79 -12.00 -16.76
CA TYR A 165 -11.67 -10.98 -17.34
C TYR A 165 -10.99 -10.34 -18.53
N ASN A 166 -11.78 -9.71 -19.43
CA ASN A 166 -11.25 -8.90 -20.54
C ASN A 166 -10.83 -7.51 -20.02
N PHE A 167 -9.82 -7.49 -19.16
CA PHE A 167 -9.28 -6.29 -18.53
C PHE A 167 -7.84 -6.04 -18.98
N THR A 168 -7.49 -4.77 -19.13
CA THR A 168 -6.09 -4.36 -19.17
C THR A 168 -5.52 -4.52 -17.77
N VAL A 169 -4.51 -5.38 -17.61
CA VAL A 169 -3.87 -5.56 -16.30
C VAL A 169 -2.81 -4.49 -16.11
N VAL A 170 -2.97 -3.72 -15.04
CA VAL A 170 -2.09 -2.62 -14.68
C VAL A 170 -1.64 -2.73 -13.23
N GLY A 171 -0.55 -2.06 -12.87
CA GLY A 171 -0.05 -2.04 -11.50
C GLY A 171 1.11 -1.10 -11.33
N ARG A 172 1.97 -1.33 -10.39
CA ARG A 172 3.27 -0.78 -10.03
C ARG A 172 3.45 -0.57 -8.53
N SER A 173 2.42 -0.15 -7.80
CA SER A 173 2.54 0.22 -6.40
C SER A 173 1.38 -0.32 -5.56
N ASN A 174 1.69 -0.75 -4.35
CA ASN A 174 0.71 -1.14 -3.32
C ASN A 174 0.29 0.06 -2.44
N TRP A 175 0.87 1.24 -2.69
CA TRP A 175 0.66 2.44 -1.89
C TRP A 175 -0.12 3.46 -2.70
N PHE A 176 -1.25 3.88 -2.17
CA PHE A 176 -2.19 4.72 -2.90
C PHE A 176 -3.12 5.48 -1.95
N THR A 177 -3.74 6.55 -2.48
CA THR A 177 -4.80 7.29 -1.80
C THR A 177 -6.04 7.25 -2.69
N LEU A 178 -7.10 6.62 -2.22
CA LEU A 178 -8.34 6.43 -2.98
C LEU A 178 -9.53 7.04 -2.26
N SER A 179 -10.51 7.50 -3.02
CA SER A 179 -11.80 7.91 -2.48
C SER A 179 -12.53 6.73 -1.85
N ALA A 180 -13.35 7.00 -0.84
CA ALA A 180 -14.19 5.96 -0.23
C ALA A 180 -15.13 5.31 -1.27
N ALA A 181 -15.55 6.06 -2.29
CA ALA A 181 -16.38 5.53 -3.38
C ALA A 181 -15.63 4.51 -4.23
N ALA A 182 -14.38 4.80 -4.62
CA ALA A 182 -13.54 3.88 -5.38
C ALA A 182 -13.23 2.60 -4.58
N ILE A 183 -12.99 2.74 -3.26
CA ILE A 183 -12.74 1.60 -2.39
C ILE A 183 -14.00 0.73 -2.23
N ARG A 184 -15.18 1.32 -2.03
CA ARG A 184 -16.46 0.56 -2.01
C ARG A 184 -16.65 -0.22 -3.31
N TYR A 185 -16.47 0.45 -4.46
CA TYR A 185 -16.54 -0.22 -5.76
C TYR A 185 -15.57 -1.40 -5.85
N ALA A 186 -14.32 -1.24 -5.43
CA ALA A 186 -13.32 -2.31 -5.48
C ALA A 186 -13.68 -3.48 -4.54
N LEU A 187 -14.21 -3.20 -3.34
CA LEU A 187 -14.67 -4.22 -2.40
C LEU A 187 -15.85 -5.01 -2.96
N ASP A 188 -16.88 -4.30 -3.48
CA ASP A 188 -18.06 -4.93 -4.07
C ASP A 188 -17.68 -5.78 -5.29
N PHE A 189 -16.75 -5.26 -6.14
CA PHE A 189 -16.26 -6.02 -7.28
C PHE A 189 -15.55 -7.31 -6.85
N ILE A 190 -14.67 -7.24 -5.85
CA ILE A 190 -13.93 -8.41 -5.33
C ILE A 190 -14.90 -9.44 -4.72
N GLU A 191 -15.93 -8.99 -4.01
CA GLU A 191 -16.92 -9.86 -3.38
C GLU A 191 -17.79 -10.59 -4.43
N GLN A 192 -18.23 -9.87 -5.45
CA GLN A 192 -19.06 -10.42 -6.54
C GLN A 192 -18.26 -11.28 -7.52
N ASN A 193 -16.92 -11.14 -7.54
CA ASN A 193 -16.04 -11.78 -8.52
C ASN A 193 -14.94 -12.64 -7.87
N PRO A 194 -15.27 -13.77 -7.22
CA PRO A 194 -14.29 -14.60 -6.49
C PRO A 194 -13.17 -15.18 -7.37
N ARG A 195 -13.35 -15.18 -8.70
CA ARG A 195 -12.32 -15.59 -9.65
C ARG A 195 -11.09 -14.68 -9.60
N ILE A 196 -11.27 -13.36 -9.34
CA ILE A 196 -10.15 -12.42 -9.24
C ILE A 196 -9.27 -12.73 -8.01
N VAL A 197 -9.90 -13.04 -6.89
CA VAL A 197 -9.20 -13.46 -5.66
C VAL A 197 -8.41 -14.74 -5.90
N ARG A 198 -9.04 -15.73 -6.55
CA ARG A 198 -8.39 -17.02 -6.89
C ARG A 198 -7.19 -16.79 -7.81
N TYR A 199 -7.33 -15.90 -8.79
CA TYR A 199 -6.25 -15.56 -9.71
C TYR A 199 -5.07 -14.94 -8.95
N PHE A 200 -5.30 -13.88 -8.19
CA PHE A 200 -4.23 -13.15 -7.48
C PHE A 200 -3.57 -13.93 -6.34
N LYS A 201 -4.22 -14.95 -5.78
CA LYS A 201 -3.58 -15.87 -4.80
C LYS A 201 -2.39 -16.65 -5.37
N TYR A 202 -2.29 -16.77 -6.68
CA TYR A 202 -1.18 -17.44 -7.38
C TYR A 202 -0.28 -16.47 -8.14
N CYS A 203 -0.37 -15.17 -7.86
CA CYS A 203 0.52 -14.15 -8.41
C CYS A 203 1.63 -13.82 -7.41
N TRP A 204 2.73 -13.29 -7.91
CA TRP A 204 3.80 -12.72 -7.12
C TRP A 204 3.60 -11.21 -7.00
N GLY A 205 3.56 -10.66 -5.78
CA GLY A 205 3.33 -9.23 -5.57
C GLY A 205 1.94 -8.76 -6.04
N ALA A 206 0.91 -9.59 -5.80
CA ALA A 206 -0.45 -9.35 -6.26
C ALA A 206 -1.07 -8.05 -5.75
N ASP A 207 -0.57 -7.53 -4.63
CA ASP A 207 -0.93 -6.27 -4.00
C ASP A 207 -0.60 -5.04 -4.88
N GLU A 208 0.40 -5.16 -5.76
CA GLU A 208 0.75 -4.11 -6.71
C GLU A 208 -0.20 -4.03 -7.92
N PHE A 209 -1.12 -4.98 -8.09
CA PHE A 209 -1.97 -5.11 -9.28
C PHE A 209 -3.46 -5.02 -9.02
N ILE A 210 -3.97 -5.62 -7.94
CA ILE A 210 -5.40 -5.90 -7.78
C ILE A 210 -6.26 -4.64 -7.80
N PHE A 211 -5.93 -3.63 -6.99
CA PHE A 211 -6.71 -2.40 -6.91
C PHE A 211 -6.57 -1.55 -8.17
N SER A 212 -5.34 -1.39 -8.67
CA SER A 212 -5.04 -0.69 -9.92
C SER A 212 -5.81 -1.30 -11.09
N THR A 213 -5.75 -2.63 -11.27
CA THR A 213 -6.43 -3.33 -12.36
C THR A 213 -7.95 -3.16 -12.27
N ILE A 214 -8.55 -3.30 -11.09
CA ILE A 214 -10.00 -3.12 -10.91
C ILE A 214 -10.41 -1.69 -11.27
N LEU A 215 -9.72 -0.68 -10.74
CA LEU A 215 -10.08 0.71 -10.94
C LEU A 215 -9.82 1.19 -12.37
N TYR A 216 -8.74 0.74 -13.00
CA TYR A 216 -8.42 1.08 -14.40
C TYR A 216 -9.48 0.55 -15.38
N ASN A 217 -10.14 -0.55 -15.05
CA ASN A 217 -11.22 -1.14 -15.86
C ASN A 217 -12.62 -0.83 -15.30
N SER A 218 -12.79 0.33 -14.69
CA SER A 218 -14.01 0.78 -14.03
C SER A 218 -14.37 2.22 -14.43
N PRO A 219 -15.53 2.76 -14.00
CA PRO A 219 -15.88 4.17 -14.19
C PRO A 219 -14.92 5.17 -13.52
N PHE A 220 -13.99 4.68 -12.68
CA PHE A 220 -12.98 5.53 -12.04
C PHE A 220 -11.75 5.79 -12.91
N LYS A 221 -11.60 5.10 -14.06
CA LYS A 221 -10.42 5.19 -14.93
C LYS A 221 -9.98 6.63 -15.22
N GLU A 222 -10.90 7.48 -15.65
CA GLU A 222 -10.62 8.87 -16.03
C GLU A 222 -10.28 9.78 -14.83
N LYS A 223 -10.44 9.27 -13.61
CA LYS A 223 -10.11 9.98 -12.37
C LYS A 223 -8.73 9.60 -11.83
N ILE A 224 -8.12 8.56 -12.39
CA ILE A 224 -6.83 8.05 -11.93
C ILE A 224 -5.73 9.07 -12.24
N THR A 225 -4.89 9.29 -11.24
CA THR A 225 -3.64 10.04 -11.32
C THR A 225 -2.55 9.23 -10.63
N ASP A 226 -1.28 9.60 -10.83
CA ASP A 226 -0.18 8.90 -10.20
C ASP A 226 -0.23 8.97 -8.67
N ASN A 227 0.36 7.97 -8.01
CA ASN A 227 0.41 7.89 -6.56
C ASN A 227 1.22 9.04 -5.94
N LEU A 228 1.04 9.23 -4.63
CA LEU A 228 1.62 10.33 -3.87
C LEU A 228 2.91 9.96 -3.12
N VAL A 229 3.52 8.81 -3.45
CA VAL A 229 4.66 8.25 -2.70
C VAL A 229 5.93 8.24 -3.56
N TYR A 230 6.98 8.87 -3.08
CA TYR A 230 8.33 8.76 -3.64
C TYR A 230 8.95 7.43 -3.25
N VAL A 231 9.49 6.71 -4.24
CA VAL A 231 10.17 5.42 -4.04
C VAL A 231 11.45 5.41 -4.86
N ASP A 232 12.58 5.10 -4.23
CA ASP A 232 13.87 4.97 -4.93
C ASP A 232 14.22 3.49 -5.16
N TRP A 233 14.40 3.12 -6.42
CA TRP A 233 14.80 1.79 -6.85
C TRP A 233 16.24 1.71 -7.34
N ARG A 234 16.99 2.84 -7.34
CA ARG A 234 18.37 2.89 -7.83
C ARG A 234 19.26 1.94 -7.04
N GLY A 235 20.02 1.12 -7.76
CA GLY A 235 20.94 0.14 -7.17
C GLY A 235 20.29 -1.07 -6.50
N GLN A 236 18.96 -1.26 -6.64
CA GLN A 236 18.26 -2.35 -5.99
C GLN A 236 18.02 -3.55 -6.94
N THR A 237 18.50 -4.73 -6.54
CA THR A 237 18.36 -5.99 -7.30
C THR A 237 17.42 -7.00 -6.63
N LYS A 238 16.99 -6.75 -5.38
CA LYS A 238 16.27 -7.74 -4.54
C LYS A 238 14.77 -7.52 -4.38
N GLY A 239 14.13 -6.75 -5.27
CA GLY A 239 12.69 -6.50 -5.21
C GLY A 239 12.22 -5.68 -3.99
N HIS A 240 13.13 -4.99 -3.31
CA HIS A 240 12.84 -4.03 -2.26
C HIS A 240 13.38 -2.66 -2.65
N PRO A 241 12.66 -1.56 -2.42
CA PRO A 241 13.19 -0.23 -2.65
C PRO A 241 14.36 0.08 -1.68
N LYS A 242 15.15 1.06 -2.05
CA LYS A 242 16.24 1.60 -1.23
C LYS A 242 15.68 2.06 0.13
N VAL A 243 16.40 1.79 1.21
CA VAL A 243 16.17 2.49 2.48
C VAL A 243 16.74 3.88 2.33
N LEU A 244 15.89 4.89 2.38
CA LEU A 244 16.24 6.29 2.21
C LEU A 244 17.04 6.80 3.40
N ARG A 245 18.03 7.63 3.12
CA ARG A 245 18.98 8.17 4.09
C ARG A 245 19.10 9.69 3.95
N THR A 246 19.89 10.29 4.80
CA THR A 246 20.19 11.73 4.79
C THR A 246 20.71 12.21 3.44
N GLU A 247 21.48 11.40 2.73
CA GLU A 247 21.99 11.67 1.37
C GLU A 247 20.87 11.82 0.31
N ASP A 248 19.71 11.19 0.52
CA ASP A 248 18.56 11.20 -0.39
C ASP A 248 17.60 12.38 -0.12
N PHE A 249 17.88 13.21 0.87
CA PHE A 249 16.98 14.27 1.33
C PHE A 249 16.56 15.22 0.21
N ASN A 250 17.48 15.68 -0.62
CA ASN A 250 17.20 16.61 -1.69
C ASN A 250 16.32 15.99 -2.78
N ASP A 251 16.56 14.74 -3.15
CA ASP A 251 15.75 14.01 -4.15
C ASP A 251 14.29 13.90 -3.67
N MET A 252 14.08 13.55 -2.41
CA MET A 252 12.75 13.49 -1.81
C MET A 252 12.07 14.85 -1.80
N ARG A 253 12.75 15.89 -1.34
CA ARG A 253 12.21 17.26 -1.23
C ARG A 253 11.76 17.84 -2.57
N THR A 254 12.49 17.50 -3.65
CA THR A 254 12.20 18.02 -4.99
C THR A 254 11.28 17.11 -5.81
N SER A 255 10.87 15.96 -5.26
CA SER A 255 10.07 14.96 -5.97
C SER A 255 8.63 15.39 -6.30
N GLY A 256 8.10 16.39 -5.59
CA GLY A 256 6.70 16.79 -5.69
C GLY A 256 5.71 15.78 -5.08
N LYS A 257 6.19 14.72 -4.42
CA LYS A 257 5.36 13.73 -3.73
C LYS A 257 5.03 14.17 -2.31
N LEU A 258 3.95 13.62 -1.74
CA LEU A 258 3.52 13.94 -0.38
C LEU A 258 4.14 13.03 0.67
N PHE A 259 4.53 11.81 0.28
CA PHE A 259 5.16 10.81 1.12
C PHE A 259 6.40 10.25 0.45
N ALA A 260 7.27 9.62 1.23
CA ALA A 260 8.40 8.85 0.71
C ALA A 260 8.52 7.50 1.42
N ARG A 261 9.20 6.56 0.76
CA ARG A 261 9.52 5.25 1.31
C ARG A 261 10.80 4.68 0.68
N LYS A 262 11.51 3.84 1.43
CA LYS A 262 11.16 3.41 2.79
C LYS A 262 12.19 3.89 3.78
N PHE A 263 11.73 4.15 5.00
CA PHE A 263 12.59 4.55 6.10
C PHE A 263 12.76 3.38 7.09
N ASP A 264 13.92 3.33 7.72
CA ASP A 264 14.21 2.42 8.81
C ASP A 264 15.15 3.13 9.80
N THR A 265 14.67 3.47 10.98
CA THR A 265 15.41 4.19 12.01
C THR A 265 16.61 3.40 12.54
N THR A 266 16.66 2.09 12.31
CA THR A 266 17.85 1.28 12.64
C THR A 266 18.97 1.43 11.62
N VAL A 267 18.68 1.98 10.42
CA VAL A 267 19.63 2.22 9.33
C VAL A 267 20.11 3.67 9.31
N ASP A 268 19.16 4.61 9.39
CA ASP A 268 19.43 6.04 9.45
C ASP A 268 18.30 6.74 10.23
N PRO A 269 18.52 7.06 11.51
CA PRO A 269 17.53 7.79 12.32
C PRO A 269 17.47 9.28 11.98
N ASP A 270 18.54 9.86 11.42
CA ASP A 270 18.70 11.30 11.26
C ASP A 270 17.84 11.84 10.12
N ILE A 271 17.64 11.05 9.05
CA ILE A 271 16.77 11.46 7.93
C ILE A 271 15.37 11.83 8.37
N MET A 272 14.78 11.06 9.29
CA MET A 272 13.44 11.37 9.79
C MET A 272 13.43 12.67 10.61
N THR A 273 14.49 12.95 11.35
CA THR A 273 14.66 14.22 12.10
C THR A 273 14.75 15.40 11.15
N MET A 274 15.53 15.30 10.07
CA MET A 274 15.63 16.33 9.04
C MET A 274 14.28 16.60 8.38
N LEU A 275 13.50 15.55 8.09
CA LEU A 275 12.14 15.70 7.54
C LEU A 275 11.17 16.35 8.53
N GLU A 276 11.21 15.96 9.82
CA GLU A 276 10.41 16.60 10.85
C GLU A 276 10.70 18.11 10.98
N GLU A 277 11.98 18.49 10.91
CA GLU A 277 12.38 19.90 10.95
C GLU A 277 11.91 20.67 9.72
N MET A 278 11.98 20.04 8.52
CA MET A 278 11.48 20.64 7.28
C MET A 278 9.96 20.85 7.32
N ILE A 279 9.22 19.89 7.86
CA ILE A 279 7.75 19.91 7.92
C ILE A 279 7.24 20.98 8.91
N ARG A 280 8.00 21.28 9.95
CA ARG A 280 7.63 22.30 10.98
C ARG A 280 7.85 23.75 10.52
N LYS A 281 8.67 23.95 9.50
CA LYS A 281 8.95 25.28 8.89
C LYS A 281 7.86 25.68 7.91
#